data_bf1047de3976801b24b0f6cc8b574922
#
_entry.id   bf1047de3976801b24b0f6cc8b574922
#
_cell.length_a   1.000
_cell.length_b   1.000
_cell.length_c   1.000
_cell.angle_alpha   90.00
_cell.angle_beta   90.00
_cell.angle_gamma   90.00
#
_symmetry.space_group_name_H-M   'P 1'
#
loop_
_entity.id
_entity.type
_entity.pdbx_description
1 polymer ?
#
loop_
_entity_poly.entity_id
_entity_poly.type
_entity_poly.pdbx_seq_one_letter_code
_entity_poly.pdbx_strand_id
1 'polypeptide(L)'
;MTPTSREQLKQYALRRLGYPVIEINIDDSQIEDRIDDALQFFAEYHFDGVERCYIKKQITQADIDNKYIDLTVATQADAENNIVAAPAMDPDSKSIISVIRCFQLFSGLGGTGMFDAKYQIALNDLYGMRTNTYSDSMISYNFTRTHMEMLQNMLTPEKAITFSRVTNKIYIDMDWETHAPIGGYMMFEAYRILDPELYGEIYNDRLLKLYTTAKIKEQWGANLSKFSGVSLAGGITLNGSEIYNEARQEIEKLENEVQSKYEGPAQFYVG
;
A
#
# COMPACT_ATOMS: atom_id res chain seq x y z
N MET A 1 2.62 16.47 -22.87
CA MET A 1 1.84 16.94 -21.71
C MET A 1 1.89 15.83 -20.67
N THR A 2 2.35 16.11 -19.49
CA THR A 2 2.43 15.17 -18.37
C THR A 2 1.08 15.15 -17.66
N PRO A 3 0.35 14.04 -17.60
CA PRO A 3 -0.93 13.98 -16.92
C PRO A 3 -0.72 14.11 -15.40
N THR A 4 -1.48 15.02 -14.78
CA THR A 4 -1.50 15.25 -13.33
C THR A 4 -2.89 15.10 -12.74
N SER A 5 -3.86 14.70 -13.56
CA SER A 5 -5.22 14.42 -13.13
C SER A 5 -5.80 13.24 -13.92
N ARG A 6 -6.87 12.67 -13.38
CA ARG A 6 -7.60 11.56 -13.99
C ARG A 6 -8.07 11.88 -15.42
N GLU A 7 -8.62 13.08 -15.61
CA GLU A 7 -9.06 13.53 -16.94
C GLU A 7 -7.90 13.69 -17.93
N GLN A 8 -6.74 14.15 -17.45
CA GLN A 8 -5.54 14.26 -18.32
C GLN A 8 -4.99 12.91 -18.68
N LEU A 9 -5.06 11.90 -17.79
CA LEU A 9 -4.70 10.52 -18.09
C LEU A 9 -5.63 9.92 -19.14
N LYS A 10 -6.94 10.12 -19.02
CA LYS A 10 -7.95 9.74 -20.02
C LYS A 10 -7.62 10.33 -21.40
N GLN A 11 -7.40 11.64 -21.46
CA GLN A 11 -7.04 12.33 -22.68
C GLN A 11 -5.70 11.86 -23.28
N TYR A 12 -4.74 11.52 -22.43
CA TYR A 12 -3.47 10.94 -22.88
C TYR A 12 -3.70 9.58 -23.52
N ALA A 13 -4.46 8.70 -22.89
CA ALA A 13 -4.74 7.36 -23.38
C ALA A 13 -5.51 7.42 -24.74
N LEU A 14 -6.53 8.25 -24.83
CA LEU A 14 -7.31 8.43 -26.06
C LEU A 14 -6.44 8.97 -27.21
N ARG A 15 -5.59 9.99 -26.96
CA ARG A 15 -4.66 10.49 -27.98
C ARG A 15 -3.67 9.43 -28.45
N ARG A 16 -3.21 8.58 -27.56
CA ARG A 16 -2.31 7.49 -27.91
C ARG A 16 -2.99 6.43 -28.80
N LEU A 17 -4.29 6.24 -28.64
CA LEU A 17 -5.11 5.37 -29.47
C LEU A 17 -5.51 5.99 -30.82
N GLY A 18 -5.24 7.29 -31.01
CA GLY A 18 -5.46 7.99 -32.26
C GLY A 18 -6.52 9.09 -32.25
N TYR A 19 -7.19 9.33 -31.12
CA TYR A 19 -8.13 10.43 -30.98
C TYR A 19 -7.41 11.80 -31.16
N PRO A 20 -7.99 12.81 -31.81
CA PRO A 20 -9.32 12.87 -32.44
C PRO A 20 -9.33 12.44 -33.93
N VAL A 21 -8.21 11.98 -34.49
CA VAL A 21 -8.12 11.59 -35.90
C VAL A 21 -8.97 10.36 -36.19
N ILE A 22 -8.98 9.42 -35.22
CA ILE A 22 -9.79 8.22 -35.27
C ILE A 22 -10.84 8.34 -34.15
N GLU A 23 -12.10 8.13 -34.50
CA GLU A 23 -13.17 8.06 -33.52
C GLU A 23 -13.09 6.75 -32.73
N ILE A 24 -12.95 6.87 -31.41
CA ILE A 24 -12.86 5.73 -30.51
C ILE A 24 -14.22 5.54 -29.86
N ASN A 25 -14.94 4.50 -30.29
CA ASN A 25 -16.30 4.22 -29.82
C ASN A 25 -16.30 3.50 -28.48
N ILE A 26 -16.04 4.25 -27.42
CA ILE A 26 -16.11 3.79 -26.02
C ILE A 26 -16.90 4.85 -25.26
N ASP A 27 -17.79 4.40 -24.40
CA ASP A 27 -18.50 5.32 -23.48
C ASP A 27 -17.58 5.79 -22.36
N ASP A 28 -17.81 7.03 -21.91
CA ASP A 28 -17.01 7.65 -20.86
C ASP A 28 -17.01 6.81 -19.58
N SER A 29 -18.15 6.22 -19.20
CA SER A 29 -18.24 5.34 -18.05
C SER A 29 -17.34 4.10 -18.18
N GLN A 30 -17.24 3.52 -19.38
CA GLN A 30 -16.35 2.38 -19.61
C GLN A 30 -14.87 2.78 -19.50
N ILE A 31 -14.53 4.00 -19.92
CA ILE A 31 -13.15 4.50 -19.78
C ILE A 31 -12.81 4.71 -18.32
N GLU A 32 -13.73 5.29 -17.54
CA GLU A 32 -13.54 5.50 -16.10
C GLU A 32 -13.36 4.17 -15.35
N ASP A 33 -14.17 3.15 -15.66
CA ASP A 33 -14.00 1.81 -15.11
C ASP A 33 -12.62 1.21 -15.40
N ARG A 34 -12.11 1.41 -16.63
CA ARG A 34 -10.76 0.93 -17.02
C ARG A 34 -9.64 1.68 -16.32
N ILE A 35 -9.85 2.97 -16.02
CA ILE A 35 -8.90 3.75 -15.22
C ILE A 35 -8.91 3.25 -13.77
N ASP A 36 -10.07 2.95 -13.21
CA ASP A 36 -10.17 2.39 -11.85
C ASP A 36 -9.49 1.03 -11.74
N ASP A 37 -9.72 0.13 -12.70
CA ASP A 37 -9.01 -1.15 -12.77
C ASP A 37 -7.48 -0.96 -12.82
N ALA A 38 -7.02 0.03 -13.61
CA ALA A 38 -5.60 0.31 -13.74
C ALA A 38 -4.99 0.91 -12.46
N LEU A 39 -5.71 1.79 -11.78
CA LEU A 39 -5.28 2.36 -10.49
C LEU A 39 -5.24 1.29 -9.41
N GLN A 40 -6.24 0.39 -9.38
CA GLN A 40 -6.24 -0.72 -8.44
C GLN A 40 -5.04 -1.64 -8.68
N PHE A 41 -4.77 -2.01 -9.92
CA PHE A 41 -3.61 -2.83 -10.27
C PHE A 41 -2.30 -2.14 -9.88
N PHE A 42 -2.17 -0.83 -10.15
CA PHE A 42 -1.00 -0.05 -9.77
C PHE A 42 -0.79 -0.03 -8.25
N ALA A 43 -1.87 0.18 -7.48
CA ALA A 43 -1.80 0.18 -6.02
C ALA A 43 -1.44 -1.19 -5.42
N GLU A 44 -1.80 -2.29 -6.09
CA GLU A 44 -1.55 -3.66 -5.59
C GLU A 44 -0.14 -4.17 -5.93
N TYR A 45 0.43 -3.77 -7.07
CA TYR A 45 1.65 -4.38 -7.59
C TYR A 45 2.82 -3.42 -7.80
N HIS A 46 2.61 -2.11 -7.80
CA HIS A 46 3.68 -1.15 -7.99
C HIS A 46 4.17 -0.60 -6.65
N PHE A 47 5.50 -0.58 -6.45
CA PHE A 47 6.09 -0.10 -5.18
C PHE A 47 5.74 1.37 -4.86
N ASP A 48 5.52 2.23 -5.87
CA ASP A 48 5.09 3.61 -5.68
C ASP A 48 3.56 3.77 -5.57
N GLY A 49 2.81 2.67 -5.63
CA GLY A 49 1.34 2.68 -5.45
C GLY A 49 0.91 2.73 -3.98
N VAL A 50 1.85 2.45 -3.08
CA VAL A 50 1.61 2.37 -1.64
C VAL A 50 2.71 3.10 -0.87
N GLU A 51 2.36 3.61 0.31
CA GLU A 51 3.34 4.15 1.23
C GLU A 51 3.26 3.48 2.59
N ARG A 52 4.38 3.45 3.27
CA ARG A 52 4.48 2.98 4.65
C ARG A 52 4.05 4.08 5.59
N CYS A 53 3.07 3.81 6.43
CA CYS A 53 2.55 4.76 7.39
C CYS A 53 2.49 4.17 8.80
N TYR A 54 2.42 5.06 9.78
CA TYR A 54 2.25 4.70 11.18
C TYR A 54 0.91 5.25 11.67
N ILE A 55 0.03 4.36 12.13
CA ILE A 55 -1.30 4.70 12.60
C ILE A 55 -1.30 4.61 14.12
N LYS A 56 -1.70 5.68 14.77
CA LYS A 56 -1.85 5.74 16.22
C LYS A 56 -3.32 5.63 16.58
N LYS A 57 -3.67 4.70 17.43
CA LYS A 57 -5.03 4.50 17.92
C LYS A 57 -5.04 4.52 19.45
N GLN A 58 -5.95 5.32 20.02
CA GLN A 58 -6.24 5.26 21.43
C GLN A 58 -7.22 4.12 21.71
N ILE A 59 -6.90 3.31 22.71
CA ILE A 59 -7.70 2.15 23.11
C ILE A 59 -8.94 2.63 23.85
N THR A 60 -10.10 2.20 23.39
CA THR A 60 -11.39 2.45 24.01
C THR A 60 -11.92 1.21 24.72
N GLN A 61 -12.91 1.38 25.59
CA GLN A 61 -13.58 0.23 26.22
C GLN A 61 -14.22 -0.69 25.18
N ALA A 62 -14.77 -0.13 24.10
CA ALA A 62 -15.36 -0.91 23.02
C ALA A 62 -14.34 -1.79 22.28
N ASP A 63 -13.09 -1.35 22.16
CA ASP A 63 -12.03 -2.16 21.53
C ASP A 63 -11.69 -3.38 22.42
N ILE A 64 -11.69 -3.20 23.74
CA ILE A 64 -11.44 -4.26 24.72
C ILE A 64 -12.58 -5.28 24.71
N ASP A 65 -13.82 -4.81 24.77
CA ASP A 65 -15.03 -5.67 24.80
C ASP A 65 -15.17 -6.49 23.51
N ASN A 66 -14.87 -5.88 22.37
CA ASN A 66 -14.97 -6.51 21.06
C ASN A 66 -13.74 -7.35 20.68
N LYS A 67 -12.59 -7.16 21.33
CA LYS A 67 -11.31 -7.83 21.06
C LYS A 67 -10.78 -7.59 19.63
N TYR A 68 -11.14 -6.47 19.03
CA TYR A 68 -10.58 -6.00 17.77
C TYR A 68 -10.49 -4.47 17.76
N ILE A 69 -9.62 -3.93 16.92
CA ILE A 69 -9.50 -2.50 16.68
C ILE A 69 -10.05 -2.19 15.30
N ASP A 70 -10.97 -1.23 15.25
CA ASP A 70 -11.49 -0.69 13.99
C ASP A 70 -10.64 0.49 13.56
N LEU A 71 -9.97 0.36 12.40
CA LEU A 71 -9.11 1.40 11.86
C LEU A 71 -9.89 2.54 11.20
N THR A 72 -11.13 2.31 10.81
CA THR A 72 -11.99 3.36 10.23
C THR A 72 -12.16 4.53 11.20
N VAL A 73 -12.33 4.21 12.49
CA VAL A 73 -12.46 5.22 13.56
C VAL A 73 -11.10 5.81 13.97
N ALA A 74 -10.00 5.05 13.82
CA ALA A 74 -8.66 5.50 14.19
C ALA A 74 -8.19 6.68 13.33
N THR A 75 -8.52 6.68 12.06
CA THR A 75 -8.11 7.73 11.11
C THR A 75 -8.75 9.09 11.36
N GLN A 76 -9.91 9.15 12.00
CA GLN A 76 -10.57 10.41 12.37
C GLN A 76 -9.98 11.07 13.62
N ALA A 77 -9.54 10.27 14.59
CA ALA A 77 -8.98 10.80 15.84
C ALA A 77 -7.58 11.40 15.67
N ASP A 78 -6.82 10.94 14.71
CA ASP A 78 -5.44 11.41 14.50
C ASP A 78 -5.36 12.73 13.73
N ALA A 79 -6.40 13.15 13.02
CA ALA A 79 -6.46 14.46 12.36
C ALA A 79 -6.40 15.63 13.36
N GLU A 80 -6.85 15.44 14.59
CA GLU A 80 -6.82 16.46 15.64
C GLU A 80 -5.56 16.42 16.51
N ASN A 81 -4.82 15.32 16.55
CA ASN A 81 -3.71 15.11 17.50
C ASN A 81 -2.29 15.17 16.92
N ASN A 82 -2.08 15.62 15.72
CA ASN A 82 -0.83 16.21 15.23
C ASN A 82 0.45 15.33 15.29
N ILE A 83 0.40 14.01 15.17
CA ILE A 83 1.63 13.19 15.23
C ILE A 83 1.91 12.40 13.94
N VAL A 84 0.95 12.24 13.06
CA VAL A 84 1.21 11.66 11.73
C VAL A 84 0.88 12.73 10.72
N ALA A 85 1.90 13.28 10.07
CA ALA A 85 1.77 14.10 8.89
C ALA A 85 1.32 13.22 7.71
N ALA A 86 0.16 12.60 7.86
CA ALA A 86 -0.55 11.99 6.76
C ALA A 86 -1.69 12.93 6.41
N PRO A 87 -1.85 13.31 5.14
CA PRO A 87 -3.05 14.02 4.71
C PRO A 87 -4.25 13.22 5.21
N ALA A 88 -5.28 13.94 5.65
CA ALA A 88 -6.48 13.38 6.24
C ALA A 88 -6.98 12.22 5.36
N MET A 89 -6.88 11.00 5.88
CA MET A 89 -7.45 9.85 5.19
C MET A 89 -8.97 10.02 5.24
N ASP A 90 -9.60 9.92 4.09
CA ASP A 90 -11.04 9.83 4.01
C ASP A 90 -11.50 8.67 4.90
N PRO A 91 -12.35 8.91 5.92
CA PRO A 91 -12.79 7.86 6.84
C PRO A 91 -13.52 6.70 6.13
N ASP A 92 -14.08 6.96 4.95
CA ASP A 92 -14.74 5.96 4.13
C ASP A 92 -13.76 5.20 3.19
N SER A 93 -12.53 5.68 3.05
CA SER A 93 -11.55 5.03 2.19
C SER A 93 -10.89 3.84 2.89
N LYS A 94 -11.06 2.66 2.33
CA LYS A 94 -10.30 1.45 2.70
C LYS A 94 -8.86 1.55 2.19
N SER A 95 -8.18 2.61 2.58
CA SER A 95 -6.86 2.96 2.07
C SER A 95 -5.75 2.07 2.61
N ILE A 96 -5.98 1.35 3.72
CA ILE A 96 -5.00 0.44 4.30
C ILE A 96 -5.06 -0.89 3.57
N ILE A 97 -3.92 -1.30 3.01
CA ILE A 97 -3.78 -2.60 2.34
C ILE A 97 -3.40 -3.68 3.34
N SER A 98 -2.40 -3.41 4.17
CA SER A 98 -1.90 -4.38 5.13
C SER A 98 -1.34 -3.70 6.37
N VAL A 99 -1.38 -4.42 7.48
CA VAL A 99 -0.73 -4.04 8.74
C VAL A 99 0.41 -5.02 8.99
N ILE A 100 1.62 -4.49 9.17
CA ILE A 100 2.83 -5.30 9.30
C ILE A 100 3.09 -5.64 10.76
N ARG A 101 3.00 -4.61 11.62
CA ARG A 101 3.47 -4.71 13.00
C ARG A 101 2.63 -3.83 13.93
N CYS A 102 2.48 -4.29 15.17
CA CYS A 102 1.85 -3.54 16.24
C CYS A 102 2.87 -3.18 17.32
N PHE A 103 2.96 -1.90 17.63
CA PHE A 103 3.76 -1.39 18.74
C PHE A 103 2.84 -0.95 19.87
N GLN A 104 3.05 -1.47 21.05
CA GLN A 104 2.32 -1.03 22.24
C GLN A 104 3.03 0.19 22.84
N LEU A 105 2.38 1.34 22.81
CA LEU A 105 2.84 2.56 23.45
C LEU A 105 2.10 2.75 24.77
N PHE A 106 2.54 2.09 25.81
CA PHE A 106 1.96 2.33 27.14
C PHE A 106 2.59 3.58 27.76
N SER A 107 1.87 4.68 27.74
CA SER A 107 2.17 5.84 28.58
C SER A 107 1.49 5.69 29.97
N GLY A 108 1.66 4.57 30.59
CA GLY A 108 1.13 4.30 31.92
C GLY A 108 2.24 3.94 32.90
N LEU A 109 2.34 4.64 33.93
CA LEU A 109 3.11 4.60 35.18
C LEU A 109 3.90 3.33 35.58
N GLY A 110 4.19 2.41 34.67
CA GLY A 110 4.83 1.15 35.07
C GLY A 110 5.88 0.57 34.12
N GLY A 111 6.15 1.14 32.94
CA GLY A 111 6.92 0.33 31.99
C GLY A 111 8.03 1.02 31.17
N THR A 112 8.10 2.33 31.14
CA THR A 112 9.15 3.05 30.40
C THR A 112 10.21 3.67 31.32
N GLY A 113 10.36 3.10 32.49
CA GLY A 113 11.38 3.52 33.42
C GLY A 113 12.76 3.04 33.01
N MET A 114 13.79 3.69 33.55
CA MET A 114 15.21 3.33 33.44
C MET A 114 15.48 1.83 33.76
N PHE A 115 14.52 1.12 34.31
CA PHE A 115 14.57 -0.30 34.68
C PHE A 115 13.84 -1.24 33.69
N ASP A 116 13.28 -0.72 32.59
CA ASP A 116 12.72 -1.57 31.55
C ASP A 116 13.82 -2.35 30.85
N ALA A 117 13.62 -3.66 30.69
CA ALA A 117 14.59 -4.55 30.06
C ALA A 117 14.92 -4.09 28.62
N LYS A 118 13.93 -3.61 27.87
CA LYS A 118 14.14 -3.04 26.53
C LYS A 118 15.03 -1.80 26.55
N TYR A 119 14.78 -0.89 27.50
CA TYR A 119 15.59 0.31 27.65
C TYR A 119 17.03 -0.04 28.01
N GLN A 120 17.22 -0.98 28.95
CA GLN A 120 18.54 -1.43 29.36
C GLN A 120 19.31 -2.14 28.25
N ILE A 121 18.62 -2.93 27.42
CA ILE A 121 19.19 -3.60 26.25
C ILE A 121 19.61 -2.55 25.21
N ALA A 122 18.75 -1.59 24.89
CA ALA A 122 19.07 -0.51 23.94
C ALA A 122 20.22 0.39 24.44
N LEU A 123 20.25 0.65 25.75
CA LEU A 123 21.32 1.43 26.37
C LEU A 123 22.65 0.67 26.32
N ASN A 124 22.63 -0.64 26.56
CA ASN A 124 23.81 -1.50 26.53
C ASN A 124 24.36 -1.61 25.09
N ASP A 125 23.48 -1.69 24.09
CA ASP A 125 23.86 -1.67 22.67
C ASP A 125 24.53 -0.33 22.31
N LEU A 126 23.96 0.79 22.75
CA LEU A 126 24.54 2.12 22.53
C LEU A 126 25.91 2.29 23.22
N TYR A 127 26.07 1.78 24.44
CA TYR A 127 27.34 1.81 25.14
C TYR A 127 28.36 0.82 24.58
N GLY A 128 27.92 -0.36 24.14
CA GLY A 128 28.75 -1.35 23.49
C GLY A 128 29.38 -0.83 22.20
N MET A 129 28.66 -0.03 21.42
CA MET A 129 29.19 0.63 20.22
C MET A 129 30.27 1.66 20.52
N ARG A 130 30.23 2.33 21.69
CA ARG A 130 31.20 3.39 22.01
C ARG A 130 32.53 2.91 22.58
N THR A 131 32.56 1.70 23.13
CA THR A 131 33.74 1.21 23.87
C THR A 131 34.66 0.32 23.04
N ASN A 132 34.23 -0.18 21.89
CA ASN A 132 34.99 -1.13 21.08
C ASN A 132 35.70 -0.43 19.91
N THR A 133 37.03 -0.29 20.06
CA THR A 133 37.87 0.51 19.13
C THR A 133 38.61 -0.33 18.07
N TYR A 134 38.48 -1.66 18.01
CA TYR A 134 39.28 -2.49 17.10
C TYR A 134 38.51 -3.65 16.44
N SER A 135 39.04 -4.15 15.34
CA SER A 135 38.45 -5.06 14.34
C SER A 135 37.94 -6.42 14.82
N ASP A 136 38.27 -6.85 16.03
CA ASP A 136 37.71 -8.03 16.67
C ASP A 136 36.28 -7.81 17.18
N SER A 137 35.85 -6.54 17.16
CA SER A 137 34.60 -6.07 17.71
C SER A 137 33.40 -6.34 16.82
N MET A 138 33.55 -6.49 15.49
CA MET A 138 32.43 -6.70 14.58
C MET A 138 31.79 -8.09 14.78
N ILE A 139 32.61 -9.10 15.04
CA ILE A 139 32.10 -10.48 15.28
C ILE A 139 31.42 -10.53 16.66
N SER A 140 32.05 -9.97 17.68
CA SER A 140 31.47 -9.88 19.01
C SER A 140 30.22 -9.00 19.05
N TYR A 141 30.19 -7.90 18.29
CA TYR A 141 29.02 -7.06 18.11
C TYR A 141 27.85 -7.82 17.48
N ASN A 142 28.07 -8.50 16.36
CA ASN A 142 27.03 -9.30 15.71
C ASN A 142 26.54 -10.44 16.61
N PHE A 143 27.44 -11.10 17.34
CA PHE A 143 27.06 -12.15 18.28
C PHE A 143 26.20 -11.59 19.42
N THR A 144 26.62 -10.45 20.01
CA THR A 144 25.87 -9.77 21.07
C THR A 144 24.51 -9.30 20.56
N ARG A 145 24.43 -8.73 19.36
CA ARG A 145 23.20 -8.28 18.73
C ARG A 145 22.23 -9.45 18.52
N THR A 146 22.68 -10.54 17.93
CA THR A 146 21.86 -11.74 17.72
C THR A 146 21.36 -12.32 19.05
N HIS A 147 22.22 -12.31 20.07
CA HIS A 147 21.82 -12.77 21.42
C HIS A 147 20.79 -11.84 22.05
N MET A 148 20.92 -10.53 21.87
CA MET A 148 19.95 -9.54 22.34
C MET A 148 18.61 -9.64 21.61
N GLU A 149 18.61 -9.85 20.28
CA GLU A 149 17.41 -10.11 19.50
C GLU A 149 16.69 -11.36 20.00
N MET A 150 17.43 -12.42 20.27
CA MET A 150 16.88 -13.64 20.86
C MET A 150 16.27 -13.38 22.26
N LEU A 151 16.93 -12.61 23.12
CA LEU A 151 16.40 -12.25 24.44
C LEU A 151 15.16 -11.35 24.31
N GLN A 152 15.14 -10.40 23.38
CA GLN A 152 13.96 -9.58 23.09
C GLN A 152 12.76 -10.43 22.66
N ASN A 153 12.97 -11.38 21.76
CA ASN A 153 11.92 -12.28 21.31
C ASN A 153 11.39 -13.19 22.43
N MET A 154 12.23 -13.56 23.38
CA MET A 154 11.81 -14.34 24.55
C MET A 154 11.07 -13.52 25.59
N LEU A 155 11.52 -12.29 25.86
CA LEU A 155 10.97 -11.44 26.91
C LEU A 155 9.75 -10.63 26.46
N THR A 156 9.72 -10.23 25.19
CA THR A 156 8.64 -9.42 24.63
C THR A 156 8.32 -9.88 23.21
N PRO A 157 7.69 -11.07 23.07
CA PRO A 157 7.31 -11.58 21.75
C PRO A 157 6.38 -10.58 21.06
N GLU A 158 6.60 -10.38 19.77
CA GLU A 158 5.68 -9.63 18.93
C GLU A 158 4.31 -10.31 18.99
N LYS A 159 3.27 -9.52 19.17
CA LYS A 159 1.90 -10.03 19.19
C LYS A 159 1.48 -10.41 17.77
N ALA A 160 0.89 -11.60 17.64
CA ALA A 160 0.30 -12.00 16.37
C ALA A 160 -0.87 -11.08 16.02
N ILE A 161 -0.85 -10.53 14.82
CA ILE A 161 -1.89 -9.65 14.31
C ILE A 161 -2.50 -10.23 13.05
N THR A 162 -3.81 -10.09 12.92
CA THR A 162 -4.54 -10.43 11.70
C THR A 162 -5.34 -9.22 11.28
N PHE A 163 -5.11 -8.75 10.06
CA PHE A 163 -5.83 -7.62 9.48
C PHE A 163 -6.74 -8.08 8.35
N SER A 164 -7.95 -7.56 8.33
CA SER A 164 -8.90 -7.78 7.23
C SER A 164 -9.18 -6.46 6.51
N ARG A 165 -8.71 -6.35 5.27
CA ARG A 165 -8.94 -5.17 4.41
C ARG A 165 -10.43 -4.92 4.15
N VAL A 166 -11.25 -6.01 4.07
CA VAL A 166 -12.68 -5.89 3.79
C VAL A 166 -13.44 -5.24 4.94
N THR A 167 -13.11 -5.64 6.17
CA THR A 167 -13.77 -5.15 7.38
C THR A 167 -13.03 -3.99 8.04
N ASN A 168 -11.80 -3.68 7.59
CA ASN A 168 -10.88 -2.68 8.15
C ASN A 168 -10.60 -2.89 9.65
N LYS A 169 -10.59 -4.16 10.09
CA LYS A 169 -10.40 -4.55 11.49
C LYS A 169 -9.09 -5.27 11.70
N ILE A 170 -8.46 -4.95 12.83
CA ILE A 170 -7.26 -5.64 13.34
C ILE A 170 -7.65 -6.50 14.52
N TYR A 171 -7.31 -7.78 14.44
CA TYR A 171 -7.39 -8.72 15.55
C TYR A 171 -5.98 -8.93 16.08
N ILE A 172 -5.82 -8.82 17.40
CA ILE A 172 -4.53 -8.96 18.08
C ILE A 172 -4.67 -10.10 19.09
N ASP A 173 -3.75 -11.06 19.01
CA ASP A 173 -3.70 -12.17 19.97
C ASP A 173 -2.99 -11.71 21.24
N MET A 174 -3.79 -11.18 22.18
CA MET A 174 -3.32 -10.72 23.47
C MET A 174 -4.42 -10.81 24.53
N ASP A 175 -4.02 -10.78 25.79
CA ASP A 175 -4.95 -10.55 26.89
C ASP A 175 -5.30 -9.05 26.96
N TRP A 176 -6.50 -8.71 26.50
CA TRP A 176 -6.97 -7.34 26.41
C TRP A 176 -7.17 -6.68 27.77
N GLU A 177 -7.55 -7.45 28.80
CA GLU A 177 -7.80 -6.91 30.14
C GLU A 177 -6.50 -6.50 30.83
N THR A 178 -5.45 -7.28 30.64
CA THR A 178 -4.16 -7.05 31.31
C THR A 178 -3.24 -6.14 30.50
N HIS A 179 -3.24 -6.26 29.15
CA HIS A 179 -2.25 -5.61 28.29
C HIS A 179 -2.78 -4.39 27.54
N ALA A 180 -4.05 -4.05 27.65
CA ALA A 180 -4.66 -2.93 26.93
C ALA A 180 -5.35 -1.96 27.90
N PRO A 181 -4.60 -1.07 28.58
CA PRO A 181 -5.22 -0.08 29.48
C PRO A 181 -6.07 0.90 28.67
N ILE A 182 -7.28 1.19 29.18
CA ILE A 182 -8.18 2.18 28.60
C ILE A 182 -7.46 3.54 28.52
N GLY A 183 -7.56 4.21 27.36
CA GLY A 183 -6.87 5.48 27.13
C GLY A 183 -5.39 5.33 26.76
N GLY A 184 -4.85 4.11 26.78
CA GLY A 184 -3.53 3.79 26.25
C GLY A 184 -3.50 3.93 24.72
N TYR A 185 -2.30 4.02 24.17
CA TYR A 185 -2.13 4.13 22.72
C TYR A 185 -1.46 2.88 22.16
N MET A 186 -1.95 2.43 21.00
CA MET A 186 -1.27 1.47 20.14
C MET A 186 -0.85 2.15 18.85
N MET A 187 0.31 1.79 18.33
CA MET A 187 0.80 2.24 17.03
C MET A 187 0.90 1.03 16.11
N PHE A 188 0.39 1.19 14.91
CA PHE A 188 0.43 0.18 13.86
C PHE A 188 1.29 0.67 12.72
N GLU A 189 2.18 -0.18 12.28
CA GLU A 189 2.91 0.00 11.03
C GLU A 189 2.11 -0.66 9.91
N ALA A 190 1.73 0.13 8.91
CA ALA A 190 0.84 -0.29 7.85
C ALA A 190 1.28 0.23 6.48
N TYR A 191 0.81 -0.43 5.43
CA TYR A 191 0.85 0.09 4.08
C TYR A 191 -0.50 0.68 3.71
N ARG A 192 -0.49 1.91 3.20
CA ARG A 192 -1.68 2.56 2.66
C ARG A 192 -1.53 2.84 1.17
N ILE A 193 -2.66 2.86 0.46
CA ILE A 193 -2.74 3.29 -0.93
C ILE A 193 -2.48 4.81 -0.97
N LEU A 194 -1.66 5.24 -1.90
CA LEU A 194 -1.53 6.65 -2.21
C LEU A 194 -2.78 7.14 -2.94
N ASP A 195 -3.38 8.21 -2.43
CA ASP A 195 -4.55 8.82 -3.05
C ASP A 195 -4.12 9.62 -4.29
N PRO A 196 -4.58 9.23 -5.50
CA PRO A 196 -4.20 9.91 -6.73
C PRO A 196 -4.73 11.35 -6.81
N GLU A 197 -5.77 11.70 -6.06
CA GLU A 197 -6.30 13.08 -6.03
C GLU A 197 -5.37 14.02 -5.27
N LEU A 198 -4.72 13.52 -4.22
CA LEU A 198 -3.72 14.27 -3.44
C LEU A 198 -2.35 14.28 -4.13
N TYR A 199 -1.98 13.16 -4.74
CA TYR A 199 -0.68 12.97 -5.40
C TYR A 199 -0.85 12.81 -6.90
N GLY A 200 -1.21 13.88 -7.59
CA GLY A 200 -1.47 13.88 -9.05
C GLY A 200 -0.30 13.39 -9.92
N GLU A 201 0.92 13.33 -9.39
CA GLU A 201 2.09 12.80 -10.10
C GLU A 201 1.97 11.31 -10.40
N ILE A 202 1.17 10.55 -9.64
CA ILE A 202 0.86 9.14 -9.89
C ILE A 202 0.34 8.95 -11.32
N TYR A 203 -0.49 9.85 -11.82
CA TYR A 203 -1.03 9.79 -13.18
C TYR A 203 0.04 9.91 -14.27
N ASN A 204 1.22 10.44 -13.94
CA ASN A 204 2.33 10.54 -14.88
C ASN A 204 3.24 9.30 -14.87
N ASP A 205 3.00 8.34 -14.03
CA ASP A 205 3.79 7.11 -14.03
C ASP A 205 3.74 6.41 -15.39
N ARG A 206 4.88 5.87 -15.80
CA ARG A 206 5.02 5.22 -17.11
C ARG A 206 4.17 3.97 -17.22
N LEU A 207 4.18 3.13 -16.19
CA LEU A 207 3.45 1.88 -16.19
C LEU A 207 1.94 2.15 -16.22
N LEU A 208 1.48 3.03 -15.31
CA LEU A 208 0.06 3.39 -15.22
C LEU A 208 -0.47 3.94 -16.55
N LYS A 209 0.28 4.82 -17.24
CA LYS A 209 -0.10 5.34 -18.56
C LYS A 209 -0.22 4.26 -19.61
N LEU A 210 0.74 3.33 -19.65
CA LEU A 210 0.74 2.25 -20.62
C LEU A 210 -0.37 1.25 -20.34
N TYR A 211 -0.53 0.87 -19.09
CA TYR A 211 -1.53 -0.11 -18.66
C TYR A 211 -2.95 0.41 -18.85
N THR A 212 -3.22 1.65 -18.46
CA THR A 212 -4.51 2.33 -18.72
C THR A 212 -4.83 2.37 -20.21
N THR A 213 -3.84 2.72 -21.03
CA THR A 213 -4.05 2.76 -22.49
C THR A 213 -4.37 1.39 -23.05
N ALA A 214 -3.67 0.34 -22.59
CA ALA A 214 -3.91 -1.03 -23.04
C ALA A 214 -5.29 -1.55 -22.59
N LYS A 215 -5.74 -1.23 -21.38
CA LYS A 215 -7.08 -1.55 -20.88
C LYS A 215 -8.19 -0.85 -21.67
N ILE A 216 -8.01 0.42 -22.02
CA ILE A 216 -8.95 1.15 -22.89
C ILE A 216 -8.95 0.56 -24.30
N LYS A 217 -7.78 0.18 -24.84
CA LYS A 217 -7.66 -0.51 -26.16
C LYS A 217 -8.38 -1.85 -26.15
N GLU A 218 -8.27 -2.63 -25.06
CA GLU A 218 -8.99 -3.89 -24.87
C GLU A 218 -10.51 -3.68 -24.93
N GLN A 219 -11.01 -2.68 -24.18
CA GLN A 219 -12.44 -2.34 -24.19
C GLN A 219 -12.93 -1.91 -25.58
N TRP A 220 -12.13 -1.11 -26.27
CA TRP A 220 -12.42 -0.71 -27.65
C TRP A 220 -12.50 -1.90 -28.59
N GLY A 221 -11.53 -2.80 -28.54
CA GLY A 221 -11.54 -4.04 -29.31
C GLY A 221 -12.74 -4.94 -29.00
N ALA A 222 -13.10 -5.05 -27.71
CA ALA A 222 -14.27 -5.80 -27.26
C ALA A 222 -15.59 -5.21 -27.78
N ASN A 223 -15.73 -3.89 -27.80
CA ASN A 223 -16.89 -3.21 -28.35
C ASN A 223 -17.00 -3.44 -29.87
N LEU A 224 -15.89 -3.29 -30.60
CA LEU A 224 -15.84 -3.49 -32.06
C LEU A 224 -16.04 -4.95 -32.44
N SER A 225 -15.58 -5.90 -31.67
CA SER A 225 -15.72 -7.35 -31.97
C SER A 225 -17.17 -7.81 -32.02
N LYS A 226 -18.09 -7.10 -31.33
CA LYS A 226 -19.54 -7.38 -31.40
C LYS A 226 -20.14 -7.10 -32.80
N PHE A 227 -19.45 -6.29 -33.59
CA PHE A 227 -19.83 -5.98 -34.98
C PHE A 227 -18.99 -6.78 -36.01
N SER A 228 -18.29 -7.83 -35.56
CA SER A 228 -17.52 -8.70 -36.43
C SER A 228 -18.48 -9.41 -37.42
N GLY A 229 -18.15 -9.33 -38.70
CA GLY A 229 -18.99 -9.88 -39.80
C GLY A 229 -19.96 -8.87 -40.43
N VAL A 230 -20.09 -7.66 -39.90
CA VAL A 230 -20.83 -6.60 -40.56
C VAL A 230 -19.88 -5.91 -41.55
N SER A 231 -20.13 -6.06 -42.83
CA SER A 231 -19.42 -5.28 -43.87
C SER A 231 -20.07 -3.91 -43.96
N LEU A 232 -19.29 -2.85 -43.67
CA LEU A 232 -19.71 -1.48 -43.95
C LEU A 232 -19.80 -1.22 -45.43
N ALA A 233 -20.61 -0.20 -45.84
CA ALA A 233 -20.69 0.24 -47.20
C ALA A 233 -19.28 0.59 -47.73
N GLY A 234 -18.82 -0.13 -48.79
CA GLY A 234 -17.45 -0.01 -49.30
C GLY A 234 -16.53 -1.19 -48.99
N GLY A 235 -17.02 -2.27 -48.39
CA GLY A 235 -16.23 -3.51 -48.15
C GLY A 235 -15.23 -3.41 -47.00
N ILE A 236 -15.36 -2.41 -46.13
CA ILE A 236 -14.50 -2.24 -44.97
C ILE A 236 -15.00 -3.17 -43.88
N THR A 237 -14.13 -4.05 -43.36
CA THR A 237 -14.39 -4.89 -42.21
C THR A 237 -13.73 -4.29 -40.97
N LEU A 238 -14.45 -4.30 -39.85
CA LEU A 238 -13.92 -3.86 -38.54
C LEU A 238 -13.14 -5.01 -37.90
N ASN A 239 -11.83 -4.85 -37.72
CA ASN A 239 -10.96 -5.86 -37.09
C ASN A 239 -10.95 -5.73 -35.57
N GLY A 240 -12.12 -5.71 -34.94
CA GLY A 240 -12.22 -5.59 -33.48
C GLY A 240 -11.50 -6.70 -32.72
N SER A 241 -11.54 -7.93 -33.22
CA SER A 241 -10.86 -9.08 -32.62
C SER A 241 -9.34 -8.99 -32.62
N GLU A 242 -8.77 -8.36 -33.64
CA GLU A 242 -7.32 -8.15 -33.75
C GLU A 242 -6.87 -7.11 -32.72
N ILE A 243 -7.57 -5.97 -32.63
CA ILE A 243 -7.32 -4.92 -31.63
C ILE A 243 -7.42 -5.48 -30.22
N TYR A 244 -8.43 -6.31 -29.96
CA TYR A 244 -8.62 -6.97 -28.67
C TYR A 244 -7.45 -7.90 -28.31
N ASN A 245 -7.01 -8.74 -29.26
CA ASN A 245 -5.91 -9.68 -29.03
C ASN A 245 -4.57 -8.96 -28.82
N GLU A 246 -4.30 -7.90 -29.60
CA GLU A 246 -3.11 -7.06 -29.39
C GLU A 246 -3.13 -6.41 -28.00
N ALA A 247 -4.27 -5.85 -27.60
CA ALA A 247 -4.39 -5.23 -26.28
C ALA A 247 -4.15 -6.23 -25.15
N ARG A 248 -4.65 -7.46 -25.26
CA ARG A 248 -4.40 -8.52 -24.28
C ARG A 248 -2.93 -8.91 -24.18
N GLN A 249 -2.25 -9.00 -25.32
CA GLN A 249 -0.80 -9.27 -25.34
C GLN A 249 0.00 -8.11 -24.71
N GLU A 250 -0.41 -6.86 -24.94
CA GLU A 250 0.21 -5.69 -24.31
C GLU A 250 -0.02 -5.71 -22.79
N ILE A 251 -1.23 -6.04 -22.33
CA ILE A 251 -1.58 -6.17 -20.90
C ILE A 251 -0.73 -7.26 -20.24
N GLU A 252 -0.72 -8.47 -20.80
CA GLU A 252 0.05 -9.60 -20.27
C GLU A 252 1.55 -9.27 -20.17
N LYS A 253 2.08 -8.59 -21.18
CA LYS A 253 3.48 -8.14 -21.19
C LYS A 253 3.75 -7.13 -20.05
N LEU A 254 2.84 -6.17 -19.84
CA LEU A 254 2.99 -5.17 -18.78
C LEU A 254 2.85 -5.81 -17.40
N GLU A 255 1.92 -6.73 -17.20
CA GLU A 255 1.75 -7.47 -15.96
C GLU A 255 3.00 -8.30 -15.62
N ASN A 256 3.59 -8.99 -16.58
CA ASN A 256 4.85 -9.70 -16.42
C ASN A 256 6.04 -8.74 -16.15
N GLU A 257 6.04 -7.54 -16.78
CA GLU A 257 7.07 -6.52 -16.53
C GLU A 257 6.97 -5.99 -15.09
N VAL A 258 5.77 -5.82 -14.58
CA VAL A 258 5.54 -5.40 -13.19
C VAL A 258 6.11 -6.41 -12.22
N GLN A 259 5.74 -7.67 -12.35
CA GLN A 259 6.22 -8.73 -11.47
C GLN A 259 7.75 -8.86 -11.47
N SER A 260 8.40 -8.57 -12.60
CA SER A 260 9.86 -8.71 -12.71
C SER A 260 10.67 -7.47 -12.31
N LYS A 261 10.09 -6.25 -12.39
CA LYS A 261 10.82 -5.00 -12.24
C LYS A 261 10.31 -4.07 -11.14
N TYR A 262 9.01 -4.15 -10.84
CA TYR A 262 8.34 -3.19 -9.96
C TYR A 262 7.81 -3.84 -8.67
N GLU A 263 8.06 -5.13 -8.46
CA GLU A 263 7.97 -5.68 -7.11
C GLU A 263 8.92 -4.89 -6.20
N GLY A 264 8.45 -4.57 -5.01
CA GLY A 264 9.23 -3.81 -4.05
C GLY A 264 10.64 -4.41 -3.94
N PRO A 265 11.69 -3.59 -3.91
CA PRO A 265 13.04 -4.08 -3.81
C PRO A 265 13.08 -5.03 -2.62
N ALA A 266 13.63 -6.23 -2.83
CA ALA A 266 13.85 -7.17 -1.74
C ALA A 266 14.50 -6.37 -0.62
N GLN A 267 13.77 -6.17 0.47
CA GLN A 267 14.33 -5.46 1.62
C GLN A 267 15.43 -6.36 2.14
N PHE A 268 16.64 -6.12 1.67
CA PHE A 268 17.80 -6.65 2.36
C PHE A 268 17.80 -5.97 3.71
N TYR A 269 17.29 -6.68 4.70
CA TYR A 269 17.65 -6.40 6.07
C TYR A 269 19.17 -6.61 6.16
N VAL A 270 19.91 -5.59 5.82
CA VAL A 270 21.29 -5.51 6.27
C VAL A 270 21.16 -5.27 7.76
N GLY A 271 21.21 -6.38 8.47
CA GLY A 271 21.19 -6.40 9.90
C GLY A 271 22.32 -5.58 10.51
#